data_66d43f4aac4422861efa520d14db5f16
#
_entry.id   66d43f4aac4422861efa520d14db5f16
#
_cell.length_a   1.000
_cell.length_b   1.000
_cell.length_c   1.000
_cell.angle_alpha   90.00
_cell.angle_beta   90.00
_cell.angle_gamma   90.00
#
_symmetry.space_group_name_H-M   'P 1'
#
loop_
_entity.id
_entity.type
_entity.pdbx_description
1 polymer ?
#
loop_
_entity_poly.entity_id
_entity_poly.type
_entity_poly.pdbx_seq_one_letter_code
_entity_poly.pdbx_strand_id
1 'polypeptide(L)'
;MRKLLALTLLLALLTGCAGTPQSREAGATAVVSVLGAEPAGRQLRLLAAAEGRGGEDPFLCDSQGATPAAAVEGLTNRGEQVVSCAHVEHLLLAGSAAGELPDLLSYAFQEPQQSTETQLWVVRADTLGTSFAGPGDVARRMAVIKTQGKNRQGFSPLTLREAAAILAQGRSLLIPALAVGDEGLSFHGYALYQDGTITQWLTDGQALGTALLQGERIHWTGSGQHGAMTLQSTGCRVSPQWEGDTLAGLALHCRLEGSPTGGWQGEEADLARLEEETARGMVQALAVLQQAGADAPDLLGKAGLSQPFRWSQLKDQWQGAFPTLPIQVTVTITLSGDL
;
A
#
# COMPACT_ATOMS: atom_id res chain seq x y z
N MET A 1 -5.77 -55.54 -39.85
CA MET A 1 -6.28 -55.20 -38.49
C MET A 1 -5.42 -54.19 -37.75
N ARG A 2 -4.07 -54.38 -37.59
CA ARG A 2 -3.23 -53.43 -36.84
C ARG A 2 -3.23 -51.99 -37.39
N LYS A 3 -3.28 -51.80 -38.72
CA LYS A 3 -3.32 -50.46 -39.34
C LYS A 3 -4.65 -49.72 -39.17
N LEU A 4 -5.78 -50.44 -39.09
CA LEU A 4 -7.08 -49.86 -38.79
C LEU A 4 -7.20 -49.41 -37.31
N LEU A 5 -6.61 -50.18 -36.38
CA LEU A 5 -6.57 -49.85 -34.98
C LEU A 5 -5.70 -48.62 -34.71
N ALA A 6 -4.59 -48.45 -35.40
CA ALA A 6 -3.76 -47.26 -35.30
C ALA A 6 -4.46 -46.01 -35.87
N LEU A 7 -5.24 -46.13 -36.93
CA LEU A 7 -5.99 -45.02 -37.52
C LEU A 7 -7.14 -44.58 -36.61
N THR A 8 -7.86 -45.51 -35.98
CA THR A 8 -8.93 -45.19 -35.05
C THR A 8 -8.36 -44.55 -33.75
N LEU A 9 -7.20 -45.00 -33.27
CA LEU A 9 -6.52 -44.37 -32.13
C LEU A 9 -6.04 -42.96 -32.45
N LEU A 10 -5.55 -42.74 -33.67
CA LEU A 10 -5.11 -41.40 -34.11
C LEU A 10 -6.30 -40.45 -34.29
N LEU A 11 -7.45 -40.93 -34.81
CA LEU A 11 -8.67 -40.15 -34.88
C LEU A 11 -9.23 -39.83 -33.47
N ALA A 12 -9.18 -40.77 -32.54
CA ALA A 12 -9.62 -40.53 -31.14
C ALA A 12 -8.74 -39.52 -30.42
N LEU A 13 -7.43 -39.46 -30.72
CA LEU A 13 -6.52 -38.42 -30.17
C LEU A 13 -6.78 -37.04 -30.78
N LEU A 14 -7.25 -36.96 -32.03
CA LEU A 14 -7.60 -35.71 -32.70
C LEU A 14 -8.97 -35.14 -32.24
N THR A 15 -9.87 -35.97 -31.73
CA THR A 15 -11.18 -35.54 -31.20
C THR A 15 -11.10 -35.15 -29.70
N GLY A 16 -10.00 -35.42 -29.02
CA GLY A 16 -9.80 -35.13 -27.59
C GLY A 16 -9.69 -33.65 -27.22
N CYS A 17 -9.69 -32.72 -28.18
CA CYS A 17 -9.63 -31.27 -27.95
C CYS A 17 -10.97 -30.56 -28.26
N ALA A 18 -12.11 -31.26 -28.22
CA ALA A 18 -13.43 -30.67 -28.46
C ALA A 18 -14.02 -29.92 -27.24
N GLY A 19 -13.22 -29.74 -26.18
CA GLY A 19 -13.48 -28.78 -25.11
C GLY A 19 -12.60 -27.55 -25.29
N THR A 20 -12.61 -26.89 -26.45
CA THR A 20 -12.06 -25.53 -26.54
C THR A 20 -12.86 -24.69 -25.56
N PRO A 21 -12.23 -24.10 -24.53
CA PRO A 21 -12.86 -23.01 -23.82
C PRO A 21 -13.32 -22.05 -24.93
N GLN A 22 -14.61 -21.68 -24.91
CA GLN A 22 -15.13 -20.73 -25.89
C GLN A 22 -14.12 -19.62 -25.99
N SER A 23 -13.50 -19.45 -27.17
CA SER A 23 -12.61 -18.35 -27.45
C SER A 23 -13.46 -17.08 -27.38
N ARG A 24 -13.57 -16.52 -26.16
CA ARG A 24 -14.21 -15.23 -25.97
C ARG A 24 -13.37 -14.26 -26.76
N GLU A 25 -13.97 -13.56 -27.68
CA GLU A 25 -13.30 -12.51 -28.42
C GLU A 25 -12.63 -11.59 -27.41
N ALA A 26 -11.32 -11.39 -27.52
CA ALA A 26 -10.55 -10.59 -26.57
C ALA A 26 -11.09 -9.14 -26.46
N GLY A 27 -11.86 -8.69 -27.45
CA GLY A 27 -12.59 -7.42 -27.48
C GLY A 27 -13.85 -7.37 -26.61
N ALA A 28 -14.45 -8.53 -26.26
CA ALA A 28 -15.68 -8.59 -25.47
C ALA A 28 -15.44 -8.72 -23.96
N THR A 29 -14.18 -8.69 -23.48
CA THR A 29 -13.85 -8.83 -22.07
C THR A 29 -13.25 -7.54 -21.52
N ALA A 30 -13.91 -6.94 -20.54
CA ALA A 30 -13.34 -5.85 -19.74
C ALA A 30 -12.42 -6.45 -18.65
N VAL A 31 -11.14 -6.17 -18.74
CA VAL A 31 -10.14 -6.62 -17.76
C VAL A 31 -9.99 -5.53 -16.69
N VAL A 32 -10.59 -5.77 -15.54
CA VAL A 32 -10.57 -4.82 -14.41
C VAL A 32 -9.16 -4.75 -13.83
N SER A 33 -8.63 -3.53 -13.74
CA SER A 33 -7.35 -3.23 -13.08
C SER A 33 -7.52 -2.55 -11.72
N VAL A 34 -8.64 -1.84 -11.52
CA VAL A 34 -8.95 -1.15 -10.26
C VAL A 34 -10.31 -1.60 -9.74
N LEU A 35 -10.32 -2.04 -8.50
CA LEU A 35 -11.53 -2.39 -7.76
C LEU A 35 -11.68 -1.43 -6.58
N GLY A 36 -12.81 -0.74 -6.48
CA GLY A 36 -13.18 0.09 -5.34
C GLY A 36 -14.18 -0.63 -4.44
N ALA A 37 -14.07 -0.45 -3.14
CA ALA A 37 -14.99 -1.00 -2.14
C ALA A 37 -15.51 0.11 -1.24
N GLU A 38 -16.83 0.26 -1.17
CA GLU A 38 -17.53 1.22 -0.32
C GLU A 38 -18.77 0.60 0.34
N PRO A 39 -19.22 1.10 1.52
CA PRO A 39 -20.43 0.60 2.13
C PRO A 39 -21.67 1.09 1.38
N ALA A 40 -22.67 0.23 1.23
CA ALA A 40 -23.99 0.55 0.68
C ALA A 40 -25.11 0.04 1.60
N GLY A 41 -25.34 0.74 2.68
CA GLY A 41 -26.25 0.32 3.74
C GLY A 41 -25.69 -0.91 4.49
N ARG A 42 -26.34 -2.08 4.30
CA ARG A 42 -25.89 -3.37 4.87
C ARG A 42 -25.13 -4.24 3.86
N GLN A 43 -24.84 -3.69 2.72
CA GLN A 43 -24.15 -4.38 1.63
C GLN A 43 -22.82 -3.70 1.33
N LEU A 44 -21.93 -4.44 0.74
CA LEU A 44 -20.72 -3.93 0.13
C LEU A 44 -21.02 -3.56 -1.32
N ARG A 45 -20.69 -2.35 -1.73
CA ARG A 45 -20.68 -1.94 -3.13
C ARG A 45 -19.26 -2.03 -3.66
N LEU A 46 -19.10 -2.74 -4.77
CA LEU A 46 -17.86 -2.76 -5.53
C LEU A 46 -18.01 -1.93 -6.80
N LEU A 47 -16.99 -1.11 -7.06
CA LEU A 47 -16.84 -0.34 -8.30
C LEU A 47 -15.65 -0.91 -9.06
N ALA A 48 -15.82 -1.24 -10.33
CA ALA A 48 -14.78 -1.81 -11.16
C ALA A 48 -14.42 -0.85 -12.29
N ALA A 49 -13.12 -0.67 -12.53
CA ALA A 49 -12.62 0.13 -13.63
C ALA A 49 -11.56 -0.63 -14.43
N ALA A 50 -11.62 -0.44 -15.75
CA ALA A 50 -10.59 -0.87 -16.67
C ALA A 50 -10.21 0.30 -17.59
N GLU A 51 -8.95 0.35 -18.00
CA GLU A 51 -8.46 1.37 -18.93
C GLU A 51 -9.16 1.24 -20.30
N GLY A 52 -9.59 2.37 -20.84
CA GLY A 52 -10.15 2.42 -22.21
C GLY A 52 -9.10 2.05 -23.25
N ARG A 53 -9.47 1.24 -24.24
CA ARG A 53 -8.58 0.79 -25.31
C ARG A 53 -8.63 1.78 -26.47
N GLY A 54 -7.45 2.16 -27.00
CA GLY A 54 -7.36 2.86 -28.28
C GLY A 54 -8.07 4.21 -28.38
N GLY A 55 -8.33 4.88 -27.24
CA GLY A 55 -9.06 6.16 -27.18
C GLY A 55 -10.54 6.02 -26.88
N GLU A 56 -11.02 4.79 -26.56
CA GLU A 56 -12.35 4.56 -26.01
C GLU A 56 -12.46 5.09 -24.58
N ASP A 57 -13.69 5.36 -24.15
CA ASP A 57 -13.98 5.72 -22.77
C ASP A 57 -13.58 4.58 -21.81
N PRO A 58 -13.11 4.89 -20.58
CA PRO A 58 -12.80 3.88 -19.59
C PRO A 58 -14.06 3.07 -19.25
N PHE A 59 -13.88 1.76 -19.11
CA PHE A 59 -14.95 0.89 -18.64
C PHE A 59 -15.17 1.09 -17.15
N LEU A 60 -16.42 1.38 -16.79
CA LEU A 60 -16.85 1.51 -15.39
C LEU A 60 -18.11 0.69 -15.16
N CYS A 61 -18.13 -0.09 -14.10
CA CYS A 61 -19.34 -0.75 -13.64
C CYS A 61 -19.33 -0.90 -12.11
N ASP A 62 -20.49 -1.17 -11.54
CA ASP A 62 -20.62 -1.43 -10.11
C ASP A 62 -21.62 -2.55 -9.82
N SER A 63 -21.49 -3.13 -8.65
CA SER A 63 -22.44 -4.09 -8.11
C SER A 63 -22.53 -4.00 -6.59
N GLN A 64 -23.56 -4.61 -6.01
CA GLN A 64 -23.73 -4.69 -4.56
C GLN A 64 -23.96 -6.15 -4.16
N GLY A 65 -23.42 -6.52 -3.00
CA GLY A 65 -23.60 -7.84 -2.42
C GLY A 65 -23.47 -7.84 -0.91
N ALA A 66 -24.04 -8.83 -0.27
CA ALA A 66 -23.90 -9.00 1.17
C ALA A 66 -22.50 -9.49 1.58
N THR A 67 -21.71 -9.97 0.63
CA THR A 67 -20.34 -10.44 0.79
C THR A 67 -19.50 -9.99 -0.39
N PRO A 68 -18.15 -9.92 -0.27
CA PRO A 68 -17.27 -9.64 -1.40
C PRO A 68 -17.51 -10.58 -2.59
N ALA A 69 -17.69 -11.88 -2.35
CA ALA A 69 -17.97 -12.87 -3.40
C ALA A 69 -19.26 -12.55 -4.18
N ALA A 70 -20.36 -12.26 -3.45
CA ALA A 70 -21.64 -11.90 -4.08
C ALA A 70 -21.54 -10.59 -4.89
N ALA A 71 -20.79 -9.62 -4.39
CA ALA A 71 -20.57 -8.38 -5.10
C ALA A 71 -19.71 -8.57 -6.37
N VAL A 72 -18.66 -9.40 -6.33
CA VAL A 72 -17.87 -9.75 -7.53
C VAL A 72 -18.70 -10.54 -8.54
N GLU A 73 -19.50 -11.51 -8.09
CA GLU A 73 -20.43 -12.24 -8.97
C GLU A 73 -21.41 -11.28 -9.67
N GLY A 74 -21.92 -10.28 -8.93
CA GLY A 74 -22.76 -9.24 -9.49
C GLY A 74 -22.07 -8.41 -10.57
N LEU A 75 -20.76 -8.13 -10.46
CA LEU A 75 -19.97 -7.45 -11.50
C LEU A 75 -19.86 -8.30 -12.76
N THR A 76 -19.55 -9.61 -12.62
CA THR A 76 -19.34 -10.52 -13.75
C THR A 76 -20.60 -10.79 -14.54
N ASN A 77 -21.77 -10.66 -13.91
CA ASN A 77 -23.08 -10.92 -14.52
C ASN A 77 -23.75 -9.65 -15.09
N ARG A 78 -23.11 -8.49 -15.01
CA ARG A 78 -23.66 -7.23 -15.52
C ARG A 78 -23.08 -6.86 -16.87
N GLY A 79 -23.98 -6.61 -17.82
CA GLY A 79 -23.71 -5.89 -19.05
C GLY A 79 -23.46 -6.75 -20.29
N GLU A 80 -23.21 -6.08 -21.40
CA GLU A 80 -22.92 -6.67 -22.71
C GLU A 80 -21.50 -7.25 -22.80
N GLN A 81 -20.63 -6.90 -21.84
CA GLN A 81 -19.25 -7.35 -21.77
C GLN A 81 -19.03 -8.29 -20.58
N VAL A 82 -18.16 -9.26 -20.77
CA VAL A 82 -17.70 -10.12 -19.68
C VAL A 82 -16.69 -9.35 -18.85
N VAL A 83 -16.98 -9.16 -17.57
CA VAL A 83 -16.07 -8.52 -16.63
C VAL A 83 -15.14 -9.55 -16.01
N SER A 84 -13.84 -9.34 -16.12
CA SER A 84 -12.82 -10.20 -15.52
C SER A 84 -12.09 -9.45 -14.40
N CYS A 85 -12.19 -9.93 -13.18
CA CYS A 85 -11.46 -9.43 -12.02
C CYS A 85 -10.12 -10.16 -11.76
N ALA A 86 -9.69 -11.04 -12.66
CA ALA A 86 -8.47 -11.85 -12.49
C ALA A 86 -7.16 -11.02 -12.49
N HIS A 87 -7.22 -9.78 -12.95
CA HIS A 87 -6.05 -8.91 -13.10
C HIS A 87 -6.19 -7.60 -12.31
N VAL A 88 -6.93 -7.62 -11.21
CA VAL A 88 -7.03 -6.46 -10.31
C VAL A 88 -5.65 -6.14 -9.75
N GLU A 89 -5.13 -4.97 -10.06
CA GLU A 89 -3.84 -4.47 -9.59
C GLU A 89 -3.98 -3.59 -8.34
N HIS A 90 -5.14 -2.94 -8.19
CA HIS A 90 -5.41 -2.01 -7.11
C HIS A 90 -6.77 -2.27 -6.47
N LEU A 91 -6.79 -2.41 -5.15
CA LEU A 91 -7.99 -2.37 -4.32
C LEU A 91 -8.02 -1.02 -3.59
N LEU A 92 -9.03 -0.20 -3.91
CA LEU A 92 -9.31 1.09 -3.26
C LEU A 92 -10.41 0.89 -2.23
N LEU A 93 -10.12 1.16 -0.97
CA LEU A 93 -11.07 1.06 0.12
C LEU A 93 -11.53 2.47 0.51
N ALA A 94 -12.82 2.77 0.47
CA ALA A 94 -13.33 3.98 1.11
C ALA A 94 -12.99 3.96 2.60
N GLY A 95 -12.67 5.10 3.20
CA GLY A 95 -12.35 5.16 4.64
C GLY A 95 -13.47 4.58 5.51
N SER A 96 -14.73 4.79 5.10
CA SER A 96 -15.93 4.25 5.76
C SER A 96 -16.11 2.72 5.61
N ALA A 97 -15.42 2.10 4.63
CA ALA A 97 -15.45 0.65 4.39
C ALA A 97 -14.31 -0.10 5.08
N ALA A 98 -13.57 0.53 5.98
CA ALA A 98 -12.43 -0.09 6.68
C ALA A 98 -12.81 -1.40 7.38
N GLY A 99 -14.03 -1.51 7.92
CA GLY A 99 -14.53 -2.72 8.56
C GLY A 99 -14.66 -3.93 7.64
N GLU A 100 -14.74 -3.71 6.33
CA GLU A 100 -14.86 -4.77 5.31
C GLU A 100 -13.51 -5.38 4.92
N LEU A 101 -12.40 -4.80 5.37
CA LEU A 101 -11.06 -5.25 4.97
C LEU A 101 -10.79 -6.72 5.30
N PRO A 102 -11.16 -7.27 6.48
CA PRO A 102 -10.94 -8.69 6.78
C PRO A 102 -11.67 -9.62 5.81
N ASP A 103 -12.92 -9.30 5.43
CA ASP A 103 -13.71 -10.10 4.51
C ASP A 103 -13.18 -10.01 3.08
N LEU A 104 -12.72 -8.82 2.65
CA LEU A 104 -12.06 -8.62 1.35
C LEU A 104 -10.74 -9.40 1.27
N LEU A 105 -9.93 -9.41 2.34
CA LEU A 105 -8.72 -10.23 2.41
C LEU A 105 -9.05 -11.72 2.36
N SER A 106 -10.02 -12.17 3.17
CA SER A 106 -10.46 -13.56 3.17
C SER A 106 -10.90 -14.01 1.78
N TYR A 107 -11.70 -13.19 1.09
CA TYR A 107 -12.11 -13.46 -0.28
C TYR A 107 -10.91 -13.56 -1.24
N ALA A 108 -9.99 -12.59 -1.20
CA ALA A 108 -8.83 -12.57 -2.09
C ALA A 108 -7.92 -13.80 -1.92
N PHE A 109 -7.83 -14.37 -0.72
CA PHE A 109 -7.05 -15.58 -0.46
C PHE A 109 -7.79 -16.88 -0.81
N GLN A 110 -9.12 -16.86 -0.85
CA GLN A 110 -9.93 -18.05 -1.19
C GLN A 110 -10.21 -18.16 -2.70
N GLU A 111 -10.17 -17.04 -3.42
CA GLU A 111 -10.46 -17.00 -4.86
C GLU A 111 -9.17 -17.22 -5.68
N PRO A 112 -9.01 -18.37 -6.36
CA PRO A 112 -7.76 -18.69 -7.07
C PRO A 112 -7.39 -17.72 -8.21
N GLN A 113 -8.35 -16.96 -8.70
CA GLN A 113 -8.15 -15.98 -9.77
C GLN A 113 -7.73 -14.61 -9.25
N GLN A 114 -7.83 -14.35 -7.94
CA GLN A 114 -7.41 -13.09 -7.35
C GLN A 114 -5.92 -13.08 -7.03
N SER A 115 -5.26 -11.97 -7.36
CA SER A 115 -3.86 -11.78 -7.03
C SER A 115 -3.72 -11.25 -5.61
N THR A 116 -2.95 -11.95 -4.77
CA THR A 116 -2.57 -11.44 -3.45
C THR A 116 -1.51 -10.34 -3.51
N GLU A 117 -0.92 -10.10 -4.70
CA GLU A 117 -0.02 -8.98 -4.99
C GLU A 117 -0.77 -7.68 -5.37
N THR A 118 -2.12 -7.71 -5.40
CA THR A 118 -2.96 -6.52 -5.53
C THR A 118 -2.59 -5.50 -4.46
N GLN A 119 -2.36 -4.25 -4.87
CA GLN A 119 -2.00 -3.15 -3.98
C GLN A 119 -3.23 -2.63 -3.25
N LEU A 120 -3.14 -2.52 -1.94
CA LEU A 120 -4.19 -1.99 -1.06
C LEU A 120 -3.99 -0.49 -0.84
N TRP A 121 -5.08 0.26 -1.00
CA TRP A 121 -5.14 1.70 -0.78
C TRP A 121 -6.37 2.04 0.04
N VAL A 122 -6.29 3.10 0.82
CA VAL A 122 -7.49 3.70 1.41
C VAL A 122 -7.68 5.09 0.84
N VAL A 123 -8.90 5.41 0.47
CA VAL A 123 -9.27 6.75 -0.04
C VAL A 123 -9.89 7.54 1.10
N ARG A 124 -9.40 8.77 1.30
CA ARG A 124 -9.95 9.69 2.31
C ARG A 124 -11.28 10.27 1.82
N ALA A 125 -12.26 9.39 1.71
CA ALA A 125 -13.63 9.71 1.31
C ALA A 125 -14.58 8.67 1.89
N ASP A 126 -15.84 9.06 2.08
CA ASP A 126 -16.91 8.14 2.51
C ASP A 126 -17.42 7.27 1.37
N THR A 127 -17.32 7.78 0.14
CA THR A 127 -17.73 7.06 -1.07
C THR A 127 -16.69 7.24 -2.18
N LEU A 128 -16.60 6.25 -3.07
CA LEU A 128 -15.65 6.24 -4.20
C LEU A 128 -16.29 6.65 -5.53
N GLY A 129 -17.61 6.79 -5.58
CA GLY A 129 -18.33 7.10 -6.81
C GLY A 129 -17.79 8.32 -7.55
N THR A 130 -17.46 9.39 -6.83
CA THR A 130 -16.84 10.60 -7.40
C THR A 130 -15.42 10.36 -7.90
N SER A 131 -14.66 9.50 -7.24
CA SER A 131 -13.29 9.15 -7.65
C SER A 131 -13.28 8.31 -8.93
N PHE A 132 -14.28 7.48 -9.14
CA PHE A 132 -14.43 6.63 -10.32
C PHE A 132 -15.09 7.37 -11.49
N ALA A 133 -16.03 8.27 -11.23
CA ALA A 133 -16.73 9.07 -12.24
C ALA A 133 -16.09 10.46 -12.47
N GLY A 134 -15.04 10.79 -11.73
CA GLY A 134 -14.38 12.10 -11.79
C GLY A 134 -13.60 12.34 -13.08
N PRO A 135 -13.04 13.53 -13.26
CA PRO A 135 -12.23 13.87 -14.42
C PRO A 135 -10.97 12.97 -14.45
N GLY A 136 -10.85 12.25 -15.55
CA GLY A 136 -9.74 11.31 -15.76
C GLY A 136 -10.11 9.85 -15.51
N ASP A 137 -9.36 9.00 -16.19
CA ASP A 137 -9.48 7.55 -16.07
C ASP A 137 -8.80 7.10 -14.76
N VAL A 138 -9.60 6.59 -13.80
CA VAL A 138 -9.10 6.10 -12.51
C VAL A 138 -8.07 4.99 -12.71
N ALA A 139 -8.24 4.11 -13.69
CA ALA A 139 -7.30 3.03 -13.96
C ALA A 139 -5.95 3.60 -14.45
N ARG A 140 -5.98 4.56 -15.36
CA ARG A 140 -4.76 5.27 -15.81
C ARG A 140 -4.11 6.03 -14.67
N ARG A 141 -4.89 6.71 -13.83
CA ARG A 141 -4.34 7.44 -12.67
C ARG A 141 -3.66 6.50 -11.68
N MET A 142 -4.26 5.36 -11.39
CA MET A 142 -3.67 4.34 -10.52
C MET A 142 -2.40 3.73 -11.13
N ALA A 143 -2.32 3.57 -12.45
CA ALA A 143 -1.08 3.12 -13.12
C ALA A 143 0.08 4.12 -12.93
N VAL A 144 -0.20 5.43 -12.93
CA VAL A 144 0.80 6.47 -12.60
C VAL A 144 1.24 6.35 -11.14
N ILE A 145 0.29 6.25 -10.20
CA ILE A 145 0.58 6.10 -8.76
C ILE A 145 1.38 4.81 -8.51
N LYS A 146 1.02 3.71 -9.16
CA LYS A 146 1.77 2.44 -9.12
C LYS A 146 3.23 2.65 -9.56
N THR A 147 3.45 3.40 -10.64
CA THR A 147 4.79 3.70 -11.13
C THR A 147 5.58 4.51 -10.13
N GLN A 148 4.98 5.51 -9.48
CA GLN A 148 5.58 6.27 -8.40
C GLN A 148 5.97 5.36 -7.23
N GLY A 149 5.06 4.51 -6.76
CA GLY A 149 5.32 3.55 -5.69
C GLY A 149 6.40 2.51 -6.07
N LYS A 150 6.39 2.00 -7.31
CA LYS A 150 7.43 1.10 -7.82
C LYS A 150 8.80 1.77 -7.83
N ASN A 151 8.86 3.05 -8.17
CA ASN A 151 10.06 3.86 -8.11
C ASN A 151 10.35 4.37 -6.69
N ARG A 152 9.49 4.03 -5.70
CA ARG A 152 9.62 4.44 -4.29
C ARG A 152 9.70 5.94 -4.09
N GLN A 153 8.90 6.69 -4.84
CA GLN A 153 8.83 8.15 -4.76
C GLN A 153 7.95 8.58 -3.58
N GLY A 154 8.57 8.69 -2.40
CA GLY A 154 7.93 9.17 -1.18
C GLY A 154 7.08 8.14 -0.43
N PHE A 155 6.80 6.96 -0.99
CA PHE A 155 6.03 5.90 -0.36
C PHE A 155 6.36 4.51 -0.90
N SER A 156 5.95 3.48 -0.17
CA SER A 156 5.99 2.09 -0.61
C SER A 156 4.56 1.54 -0.70
N PRO A 157 4.23 0.80 -1.76
CA PRO A 157 2.92 0.15 -1.85
C PRO A 157 2.79 -0.97 -0.82
N LEU A 158 1.55 -1.21 -0.37
CA LEU A 158 1.18 -2.31 0.51
C LEU A 158 0.34 -3.31 -0.28
N THR A 159 0.74 -4.58 -0.32
CA THR A 159 -0.02 -5.65 -0.98
C THR A 159 -1.05 -6.27 -0.03
N LEU A 160 -2.10 -6.93 -0.59
CA LEU A 160 -3.06 -7.68 0.22
C LEU A 160 -2.36 -8.78 1.05
N ARG A 161 -1.32 -9.41 0.48
CA ARG A 161 -0.54 -10.43 1.17
C ARG A 161 0.17 -9.87 2.40
N GLU A 162 0.83 -8.73 2.26
CA GLU A 162 1.52 -8.05 3.37
C GLU A 162 0.53 -7.58 4.42
N ALA A 163 -0.59 -6.98 4.01
CA ALA A 163 -1.65 -6.56 4.91
C ALA A 163 -2.19 -7.73 5.75
N ALA A 164 -2.52 -8.86 5.09
CA ALA A 164 -2.98 -10.06 5.79
C ALA A 164 -1.93 -10.62 6.77
N ALA A 165 -0.65 -10.63 6.37
CA ALA A 165 0.42 -11.11 7.24
C ALA A 165 0.61 -10.24 8.49
N ILE A 166 0.47 -8.92 8.37
CA ILE A 166 0.56 -7.98 9.50
C ILE A 166 -0.65 -8.17 10.44
N LEU A 167 -1.87 -8.23 9.88
CA LEU A 167 -3.09 -8.44 10.66
C LEU A 167 -3.12 -9.79 11.37
N ALA A 168 -2.61 -10.86 10.73
CA ALA A 168 -2.49 -12.18 11.36
C ALA A 168 -1.54 -12.18 12.58
N GLN A 169 -0.64 -11.21 12.68
CA GLN A 169 0.22 -11.00 13.85
C GLN A 169 -0.46 -10.16 14.95
N GLY A 170 -1.72 -9.74 14.75
CA GLY A 170 -2.44 -8.87 15.67
C GLY A 170 -1.93 -7.42 15.69
N ARG A 171 -1.28 -6.98 14.60
CA ARG A 171 -0.69 -5.64 14.48
C ARG A 171 -1.62 -4.70 13.71
N SER A 172 -1.49 -3.41 14.00
CA SER A 172 -2.11 -2.34 13.21
C SER A 172 -1.44 -2.18 11.86
N LEU A 173 -2.18 -1.70 10.85
CA LEU A 173 -1.67 -1.43 9.50
C LEU A 173 -1.46 0.07 9.28
N LEU A 174 -0.43 0.39 8.51
CA LEU A 174 -0.28 1.68 7.84
C LEU A 174 -0.59 1.47 6.36
N ILE A 175 -1.79 1.85 5.95
CA ILE A 175 -2.26 1.68 4.57
C ILE A 175 -1.95 2.97 3.81
N PRO A 176 -1.27 2.92 2.64
CA PRO A 176 -1.09 4.08 1.79
C PRO A 176 -2.43 4.73 1.45
N ALA A 177 -2.52 6.04 1.67
CA ALA A 177 -3.76 6.80 1.55
C ALA A 177 -3.78 7.68 0.31
N LEU A 178 -4.94 7.76 -0.31
CA LEU A 178 -5.23 8.63 -1.45
C LEU A 178 -6.23 9.70 -1.05
N ALA A 179 -6.10 10.87 -1.64
CA ALA A 179 -7.12 11.92 -1.58
C ALA A 179 -7.62 12.24 -2.99
N VAL A 180 -8.86 12.70 -3.07
CA VAL A 180 -9.48 13.18 -4.30
C VAL A 180 -9.19 14.67 -4.44
N GLY A 181 -8.50 15.05 -5.49
CA GLY A 181 -8.25 16.43 -5.87
C GLY A 181 -8.86 16.76 -7.23
N ASP A 182 -8.61 17.98 -7.72
CA ASP A 182 -9.12 18.47 -9.02
C ASP A 182 -8.61 17.63 -10.20
N GLU A 183 -7.42 17.05 -10.09
CA GLU A 183 -6.80 16.19 -11.08
C GLU A 183 -7.06 14.68 -10.85
N GLY A 184 -7.99 14.33 -9.95
CA GLY A 184 -8.29 12.97 -9.53
C GLY A 184 -7.49 12.51 -8.31
N LEU A 185 -7.27 11.19 -8.19
CA LEU A 185 -6.60 10.59 -7.04
C LEU A 185 -5.10 10.94 -6.99
N SER A 186 -4.60 11.23 -5.80
CA SER A 186 -3.17 11.44 -5.53
C SER A 186 -2.78 10.81 -4.19
N PHE A 187 -1.50 10.41 -4.06
CA PHE A 187 -0.98 9.96 -2.78
C PHE A 187 -1.06 11.09 -1.75
N HIS A 188 -1.59 10.79 -0.58
CA HIS A 188 -1.87 11.80 0.47
C HIS A 188 -1.31 11.39 1.84
N GLY A 189 -0.53 10.33 1.92
CA GLY A 189 0.06 9.84 3.16
C GLY A 189 -0.36 8.44 3.53
N TYR A 190 -0.63 8.21 4.81
CA TYR A 190 -1.01 6.90 5.33
C TYR A 190 -2.24 7.00 6.23
N ALA A 191 -3.02 5.95 6.25
CA ALA A 191 -4.10 5.75 7.21
C ALA A 191 -3.69 4.66 8.21
N LEU A 192 -3.86 4.92 9.49
CA LEU A 192 -3.71 3.94 10.55
C LEU A 192 -5.00 3.14 10.67
N TYR A 193 -4.94 1.87 10.29
CA TYR A 193 -6.00 0.90 10.47
C TYR A 193 -5.78 0.10 11.75
N GLN A 194 -6.75 0.11 12.63
CA GLN A 194 -6.73 -0.58 13.91
C GLN A 194 -8.14 -1.04 14.28
N ASP A 195 -8.29 -2.28 14.73
CA ASP A 195 -9.55 -2.85 15.21
C ASP A 195 -10.74 -2.65 14.25
N GLY A 196 -10.51 -2.85 12.96
CA GLY A 196 -11.54 -2.75 11.92
C GLY A 196 -11.86 -1.33 11.46
N THR A 197 -11.13 -0.30 11.90
CA THR A 197 -11.42 1.10 11.57
C THR A 197 -10.16 1.88 11.19
N ILE A 198 -10.34 2.99 10.44
CA ILE A 198 -9.29 3.99 10.27
C ILE A 198 -9.36 4.94 11.46
N THR A 199 -8.33 4.92 12.29
CA THR A 199 -8.27 5.72 13.53
C THR A 199 -7.53 7.04 13.33
N GLN A 200 -6.56 7.10 12.43
CA GLN A 200 -5.74 8.29 12.18
C GLN A 200 -5.34 8.41 10.72
N TRP A 201 -5.09 9.64 10.28
CA TRP A 201 -4.52 9.97 8.98
C TRP A 201 -3.19 10.69 9.19
N LEU A 202 -2.12 10.14 8.63
CA LEU A 202 -0.78 10.70 8.69
C LEU A 202 -0.45 11.33 7.33
N THR A 203 -0.51 12.65 7.28
CA THR A 203 -0.36 13.43 6.04
C THR A 203 0.86 14.33 6.08
N ASP A 204 1.19 14.97 4.99
CA ASP A 204 2.28 15.95 4.89
C ASP A 204 3.63 15.41 5.42
N GLY A 205 4.27 16.14 6.32
CA GLY A 205 5.53 15.73 6.95
C GLY A 205 5.45 14.41 7.73
N GLN A 206 4.27 14.08 8.29
CA GLN A 206 4.03 12.80 8.96
C GLN A 206 4.05 11.64 7.97
N ALA A 207 3.60 11.84 6.72
CA ALA A 207 3.60 10.80 5.69
C ALA A 207 5.03 10.34 5.37
N LEU A 208 5.94 11.29 5.15
CA LEU A 208 7.36 11.00 4.94
C LEU A 208 7.97 10.34 6.18
N GLY A 209 7.70 10.90 7.37
CA GLY A 209 8.13 10.31 8.64
C GLY A 209 7.68 8.87 8.81
N THR A 210 6.43 8.57 8.46
CA THR A 210 5.84 7.22 8.51
C THR A 210 6.58 6.25 7.60
N ALA A 211 6.83 6.61 6.34
CA ALA A 211 7.58 5.78 5.41
C ALA A 211 9.00 5.47 5.91
N LEU A 212 9.68 6.46 6.49
CA LEU A 212 11.00 6.27 7.09
C LEU A 212 10.96 5.38 8.33
N LEU A 213 9.94 5.50 9.18
CA LEU A 213 9.73 4.64 10.35
C LEU A 213 9.46 3.19 9.95
N GLN A 214 8.77 2.94 8.84
CA GLN A 214 8.62 1.60 8.26
C GLN A 214 9.95 1.02 7.78
N GLY A 215 11.00 1.86 7.63
CA GLY A 215 12.32 1.45 7.15
C GLY A 215 12.37 1.30 5.64
N GLU A 216 11.43 1.92 4.93
CA GLU A 216 11.33 1.85 3.49
C GLU A 216 12.50 2.60 2.81
N ARG A 217 12.98 2.04 1.71
CA ARG A 217 13.95 2.73 0.86
C ARG A 217 13.19 3.61 -0.13
N ILE A 218 12.90 4.82 0.29
CA ILE A 218 12.20 5.83 -0.51
C ILE A 218 13.14 6.95 -0.91
N HIS A 219 12.78 7.67 -1.98
CA HIS A 219 13.48 8.90 -2.37
C HIS A 219 12.47 10.03 -2.58
N TRP A 220 12.90 11.25 -2.30
CA TRP A 220 12.12 12.47 -2.49
C TRP A 220 13.04 13.66 -2.73
N THR A 221 12.46 14.77 -3.14
CA THR A 221 13.21 16.02 -3.28
C THR A 221 13.01 16.89 -2.04
N GLY A 222 14.09 17.18 -1.34
CA GLY A 222 14.16 18.20 -0.30
C GLY A 222 14.60 19.53 -0.88
N SER A 223 13.97 20.63 -0.49
CA SER A 223 14.31 21.98 -0.95
C SER A 223 14.97 22.77 0.18
N GLY A 224 16.17 23.28 -0.06
CA GLY A 224 16.88 24.23 0.78
C GLY A 224 16.64 25.69 0.32
N GLN A 225 17.25 26.65 1.03
CA GLN A 225 17.24 28.06 0.57
C GLN A 225 18.09 28.25 -0.69
N HIS A 226 19.14 27.45 -0.84
CA HIS A 226 20.14 27.57 -1.88
C HIS A 226 20.15 26.37 -2.84
N GLY A 227 18.96 25.83 -3.14
CA GLY A 227 18.80 24.75 -4.10
C GLY A 227 17.98 23.58 -3.58
N ALA A 228 17.97 22.51 -4.34
CA ALA A 228 17.24 21.29 -4.02
C ALA A 228 18.19 20.08 -3.98
N MET A 229 17.77 19.05 -3.27
CA MET A 229 18.52 17.81 -3.14
C MET A 229 17.56 16.62 -3.29
N THR A 230 17.94 15.63 -4.08
CA THR A 230 17.27 14.33 -4.04
C THR A 230 17.82 13.56 -2.84
N LEU A 231 16.92 13.21 -1.93
CA LEU A 231 17.22 12.44 -0.73
C LEU A 231 16.73 11.01 -0.92
N GLN A 232 17.55 10.04 -0.48
CA GLN A 232 17.21 8.63 -0.48
C GLN A 232 17.47 8.03 0.89
N SER A 233 16.49 7.32 1.45
CA SER A 233 16.71 6.60 2.70
C SER A 233 17.52 5.33 2.45
N THR A 234 18.56 5.12 3.28
CA THR A 234 19.40 3.90 3.26
C THR A 234 19.03 2.93 4.39
N GLY A 235 18.28 3.40 5.37
CA GLY A 235 17.73 2.62 6.46
C GLY A 235 17.53 3.42 7.74
N CYS A 236 16.65 2.89 8.59
CA CYS A 236 16.40 3.40 9.93
C CYS A 236 16.75 2.30 10.95
N ARG A 237 17.70 2.58 11.81
CA ARG A 237 18.09 1.67 12.90
C ARG A 237 17.36 2.04 14.17
N VAL A 238 16.79 1.04 14.84
CA VAL A 238 16.11 1.18 16.13
C VAL A 238 16.95 0.50 17.20
N SER A 239 17.26 1.22 18.28
CA SER A 239 18.08 0.73 19.39
C SER A 239 17.36 0.99 20.71
N PRO A 240 16.99 -0.05 21.48
CA PRO A 240 16.39 0.12 22.80
C PRO A 240 17.41 0.64 23.80
N GLN A 241 16.98 1.55 24.67
CA GLN A 241 17.76 2.13 25.77
C GLN A 241 17.25 1.55 27.09
N TRP A 242 18.15 1.14 27.95
CA TRP A 242 17.84 0.44 29.19
C TRP A 242 18.41 1.16 30.42
N GLU A 243 17.61 1.19 31.48
CA GLU A 243 18.07 1.52 32.83
C GLU A 243 17.96 0.26 33.70
N GLY A 244 19.09 -0.43 33.89
CA GLY A 244 19.10 -1.78 34.47
C GLY A 244 18.33 -2.76 33.59
N ASP A 245 17.19 -3.27 34.11
CA ASP A 245 16.31 -4.20 33.42
C ASP A 245 15.02 -3.52 32.89
N THR A 246 14.91 -2.21 33.02
CA THR A 246 13.72 -1.47 32.57
C THR A 246 14.00 -0.83 31.21
N LEU A 247 13.04 -0.98 30.28
CA LEU A 247 13.08 -0.25 29.00
C LEU A 247 12.84 1.25 29.26
N ALA A 248 13.88 2.06 29.10
CA ALA A 248 13.85 3.50 29.40
C ALA A 248 13.55 4.35 28.15
N GLY A 249 13.82 3.85 26.94
CA GLY A 249 13.58 4.60 25.71
C GLY A 249 14.00 3.86 24.46
N LEU A 250 13.85 4.54 23.31
CA LEU A 250 14.37 4.12 22.02
C LEU A 250 15.24 5.23 21.42
N ALA A 251 16.29 4.84 20.74
CA ALA A 251 17.03 5.70 19.83
C ALA A 251 16.81 5.22 18.38
N LEU A 252 16.27 6.09 17.55
CA LEU A 252 16.10 5.89 16.12
C LEU A 252 17.16 6.69 15.37
N HIS A 253 17.94 6.02 14.55
CA HIS A 253 18.93 6.65 13.69
C HIS A 253 18.62 6.33 12.22
N CYS A 254 18.15 7.34 11.49
CA CYS A 254 17.83 7.27 10.07
C CYS A 254 18.98 7.85 9.25
N ARG A 255 19.48 7.10 8.28
CA ARG A 255 20.52 7.54 7.35
C ARG A 255 19.94 7.80 5.97
N LEU A 256 20.33 8.93 5.42
CA LEU A 256 19.93 9.39 4.10
C LEU A 256 21.20 9.65 3.25
N GLU A 257 21.07 9.32 1.96
CA GLU A 257 22.01 9.78 0.94
C GLU A 257 21.38 10.96 0.21
N GLY A 258 22.16 12.03 0.04
CA GLY A 258 21.76 13.25 -0.62
C GLY A 258 22.53 13.46 -1.92
N SER A 259 21.82 13.63 -3.04
CA SER A 259 22.37 13.99 -4.35
C SER A 259 21.94 15.41 -4.69
N PRO A 260 22.86 16.39 -4.79
CA PRO A 260 22.54 17.74 -5.14
C PRO A 260 21.83 17.86 -6.50
N THR A 261 20.79 18.69 -6.55
CA THR A 261 20.04 19.00 -7.77
C THR A 261 19.76 20.52 -7.84
N GLY A 262 19.57 21.08 -9.02
CA GLY A 262 18.98 22.39 -9.16
C GLY A 262 19.67 23.57 -8.46
N GLY A 263 21.01 23.65 -8.58
CA GLY A 263 21.76 24.82 -8.08
C GLY A 263 22.16 24.78 -6.60
N TRP A 264 22.15 23.58 -5.99
CA TRP A 264 22.65 23.37 -4.63
C TRP A 264 24.07 23.89 -4.45
N GLN A 265 24.29 24.76 -3.46
CA GLN A 265 25.58 25.39 -3.22
C GLN A 265 26.39 24.76 -2.07
N GLY A 266 25.87 23.66 -1.48
CA GLY A 266 26.62 22.88 -0.49
C GLY A 266 26.68 23.48 0.92
N GLU A 267 25.72 24.34 1.29
CA GLU A 267 25.71 24.95 2.61
C GLU A 267 25.35 23.93 3.71
N GLU A 268 26.19 23.83 4.72
CA GLU A 268 26.00 22.95 5.88
C GLU A 268 24.69 23.28 6.64
N ALA A 269 24.30 24.55 6.65
CA ALA A 269 23.05 25.01 7.27
C ALA A 269 21.80 24.45 6.58
N ASP A 270 21.82 24.25 5.25
CA ASP A 270 20.69 23.66 4.52
C ASP A 270 20.61 22.15 4.78
N LEU A 271 21.76 21.45 4.95
CA LEU A 271 21.77 20.04 5.36
C LEU A 271 21.18 19.88 6.75
N ALA A 272 21.64 20.62 7.72
CA ALA A 272 21.15 20.59 9.09
C ALA A 272 19.63 20.85 9.16
N ARG A 273 19.13 21.78 8.33
CA ARG A 273 17.71 22.06 8.24
C ARG A 273 16.91 20.88 7.66
N LEU A 274 17.38 20.25 6.59
CA LEU A 274 16.73 19.07 6.01
C LEU A 274 16.72 17.87 6.97
N GLU A 275 17.81 17.67 7.72
CA GLU A 275 17.89 16.67 8.79
C GLU A 275 16.85 16.94 9.88
N GLU A 276 16.75 18.20 10.34
CA GLU A 276 15.79 18.60 11.38
C GLU A 276 14.34 18.50 10.89
N GLU A 277 14.02 18.94 9.66
CA GLU A 277 12.69 18.83 9.08
C GLU A 277 12.26 17.37 8.93
N THR A 278 13.17 16.50 8.47
CA THR A 278 12.91 15.07 8.36
C THR A 278 12.70 14.41 9.72
N ALA A 279 13.57 14.71 10.69
CA ALA A 279 13.44 14.22 12.07
C ALA A 279 12.12 14.67 12.69
N ARG A 280 11.73 15.92 12.48
CA ARG A 280 10.46 16.48 12.97
C ARG A 280 9.26 15.72 12.40
N GLY A 281 9.23 15.39 11.09
CA GLY A 281 8.20 14.57 10.47
C GLY A 281 8.10 13.19 11.11
N MET A 282 9.24 12.53 11.40
CA MET A 282 9.28 11.25 12.10
C MET A 282 8.74 11.35 13.54
N VAL A 283 9.13 12.37 14.28
CA VAL A 283 8.64 12.60 15.66
C VAL A 283 7.13 12.85 15.67
N GLN A 284 6.61 13.63 14.72
CA GLN A 284 5.18 13.88 14.60
C GLN A 284 4.41 12.60 14.27
N ALA A 285 4.91 11.75 13.37
CA ALA A 285 4.31 10.45 13.07
C ALA A 285 4.34 9.53 14.30
N LEU A 286 5.47 9.46 15.01
CA LEU A 286 5.58 8.67 16.26
C LEU A 286 4.58 9.12 17.31
N ALA A 287 4.40 10.42 17.50
CA ALA A 287 3.44 10.96 18.49
C ALA A 287 2.01 10.49 18.20
N VAL A 288 1.59 10.47 16.93
CA VAL A 288 0.28 9.95 16.52
C VAL A 288 0.18 8.45 16.80
N LEU A 289 1.19 7.67 16.46
CA LEU A 289 1.22 6.22 16.69
C LEU A 289 1.24 5.86 18.19
N GLN A 290 2.01 6.58 18.98
CA GLN A 290 2.02 6.41 20.44
C GLN A 290 0.69 6.77 21.09
N GLN A 291 0.07 7.86 20.66
CA GLN A 291 -1.27 8.26 21.13
C GLN A 291 -2.31 7.19 20.82
N ALA A 292 -2.20 6.52 19.67
CA ALA A 292 -3.07 5.41 19.29
C ALA A 292 -2.68 4.08 19.97
N GLY A 293 -1.53 4.01 20.65
CA GLY A 293 -0.98 2.78 21.20
C GLY A 293 -0.59 1.75 20.13
N ALA A 294 -0.34 2.19 18.90
CA ALA A 294 -0.18 1.34 17.72
C ALA A 294 1.27 1.34 17.21
N ASP A 295 2.01 0.24 17.46
CA ASP A 295 3.33 0.02 16.85
C ASP A 295 3.19 -0.54 15.42
N ALA A 296 2.54 0.21 14.55
CA ALA A 296 2.33 -0.20 13.16
C ALA A 296 3.64 -0.29 12.34
N PRO A 297 4.69 0.54 12.56
CA PRO A 297 5.98 0.41 11.88
C PRO A 297 6.83 -0.79 12.33
N ASP A 298 6.38 -1.57 13.32
CA ASP A 298 7.15 -2.68 13.91
C ASP A 298 8.47 -2.25 14.59
N LEU A 299 8.39 -1.23 15.41
CA LEU A 299 9.56 -0.77 16.17
C LEU A 299 10.01 -1.82 17.19
N LEU A 300 9.07 -2.58 17.77
CA LEU A 300 9.38 -3.73 18.61
C LEU A 300 10.25 -4.75 17.90
N GLY A 301 9.85 -5.20 16.71
CA GLY A 301 10.62 -6.17 15.93
C GLY A 301 12.00 -5.63 15.56
N LYS A 302 12.08 -4.38 15.12
CA LYS A 302 13.35 -3.72 14.78
C LYS A 302 14.27 -3.57 15.98
N ALA A 303 13.73 -3.20 17.16
CA ALA A 303 14.48 -3.11 18.41
C ALA A 303 14.98 -4.49 18.85
N GLY A 304 14.14 -5.53 18.72
CA GLY A 304 14.51 -6.90 19.04
C GLY A 304 15.63 -7.44 18.16
N LEU A 305 15.64 -7.11 16.86
CA LEU A 305 16.73 -7.46 15.96
C LEU A 305 18.07 -6.81 16.36
N SER A 306 18.02 -5.62 16.97
CA SER A 306 19.24 -4.97 17.44
C SER A 306 19.78 -5.54 18.75
N GLN A 307 18.92 -6.15 19.58
CA GLN A 307 19.29 -6.74 20.87
C GLN A 307 18.59 -8.10 21.11
N PRO A 308 18.93 -9.14 20.36
CA PRO A 308 18.20 -10.43 20.38
C PRO A 308 18.25 -11.12 21.75
N PHE A 309 19.32 -10.91 22.54
CA PHE A 309 19.44 -11.52 23.87
C PHE A 309 18.48 -10.91 24.92
N ARG A 310 17.92 -9.74 24.66
CA ARG A 310 16.92 -9.09 25.52
C ARG A 310 15.50 -9.15 24.92
N TRP A 311 15.27 -9.96 23.91
CA TRP A 311 14.01 -10.03 23.18
C TRP A 311 12.79 -10.30 24.08
N SER A 312 12.88 -11.31 24.95
CA SER A 312 11.77 -11.64 25.87
C SER A 312 11.42 -10.45 26.76
N GLN A 313 12.46 -9.85 27.40
CA GLN A 313 12.30 -8.72 28.29
C GLN A 313 11.74 -7.48 27.59
N LEU A 314 12.17 -7.23 26.34
CA LEU A 314 11.66 -6.16 25.50
C LEU A 314 10.19 -6.37 25.18
N LYS A 315 9.81 -7.58 24.74
CA LYS A 315 8.44 -7.94 24.40
C LYS A 315 7.49 -7.80 25.58
N ASP A 316 7.90 -8.27 26.76
CA ASP A 316 7.06 -8.27 27.96
C ASP A 316 6.73 -6.84 28.44
N GLN A 317 7.65 -5.89 28.23
CA GLN A 317 7.47 -4.49 28.64
C GLN A 317 6.82 -3.60 27.55
N TRP A 318 6.89 -4.03 26.27
CA TRP A 318 6.58 -3.17 25.14
C TRP A 318 5.18 -2.57 25.14
N GLN A 319 4.17 -3.40 25.30
CA GLN A 319 2.77 -2.97 25.19
C GLN A 319 2.41 -1.90 26.22
N GLY A 320 2.93 -2.04 27.44
CA GLY A 320 2.72 -1.04 28.50
C GLY A 320 3.59 0.22 28.35
N ALA A 321 4.79 0.09 27.76
CA ALA A 321 5.74 1.17 27.62
C ALA A 321 5.52 2.03 26.38
N PHE A 322 5.22 1.43 25.23
CA PHE A 322 5.21 2.10 23.91
C PHE A 322 4.44 3.43 23.88
N PRO A 323 3.22 3.54 24.45
CA PRO A 323 2.44 4.79 24.39
C PRO A 323 3.15 6.01 25.01
N THR A 324 4.03 5.78 25.97
CA THR A 324 4.72 6.85 26.72
C THR A 324 6.23 6.77 26.64
N LEU A 325 6.76 5.81 25.89
CA LEU A 325 8.19 5.55 25.79
C LEU A 325 8.92 6.77 25.17
N PRO A 326 9.93 7.34 25.81
CA PRO A 326 10.76 8.36 25.19
C PRO A 326 11.45 7.83 23.94
N ILE A 327 11.27 8.53 22.81
CA ILE A 327 11.88 8.14 21.53
C ILE A 327 12.71 9.29 21.01
N GLN A 328 14.02 9.08 20.92
CA GLN A 328 14.95 10.03 20.33
C GLN A 328 15.15 9.70 18.85
N VAL A 329 14.91 10.66 17.96
CA VAL A 329 15.11 10.53 16.52
C VAL A 329 16.31 11.36 16.09
N THR A 330 17.23 10.74 15.36
CA THR A 330 18.36 11.38 14.73
C THR A 330 18.35 11.04 13.23
N VAL A 331 18.45 12.06 12.40
CA VAL A 331 18.60 11.91 10.94
C VAL A 331 19.98 12.41 10.55
N THR A 332 20.64 11.69 9.66
CA THR A 332 21.95 12.10 9.13
C THR A 332 21.93 11.98 7.62
N ILE A 333 22.28 13.07 6.93
CA ILE A 333 22.41 13.12 5.47
C ILE A 333 23.90 13.04 5.11
N THR A 334 24.24 12.05 4.27
CA THR A 334 25.59 11.93 3.69
C THR A 334 25.48 12.29 2.21
N LEU A 335 26.30 13.22 1.75
CA LEU A 335 26.33 13.55 0.32
C LEU A 335 26.93 12.38 -0.45
N SER A 336 26.22 11.93 -1.48
CA SER A 336 26.78 10.94 -2.41
C SER A 336 27.91 11.62 -3.19
N GLY A 337 29.12 11.12 -2.95
CA GLY A 337 30.32 11.66 -3.54
C GLY A 337 30.45 11.25 -5.01
N ASP A 338 29.96 12.10 -5.89
CA ASP A 338 30.50 12.30 -7.22
C ASP A 338 30.87 13.79 -7.30
N LEU A 339 32.05 14.05 -6.82
CA LEU A 339 32.80 15.27 -7.10
C LEU A 339 33.72 15.02 -8.30
#